data_6cf62409a536e7c90082c47c3965c312
#
_entry.id   6cf62409a536e7c90082c47c3965c312
#
_cell.length_a   1.000
_cell.length_b   1.000
_cell.length_c   1.000
_cell.angle_alpha   90.00
_cell.angle_beta   90.00
_cell.angle_gamma   90.00
#
_symmetry.space_group_name_H-M   'P 1'
#
loop_
_entity.id
_entity.type
_entity.pdbx_description
1 polymer ?
#
loop_
_entity_poly.entity_id
_entity_poly.type
_entity_poly.pdbx_seq_one_letter_code
_entity_poly.pdbx_strand_id
1 'polypeptide(L)'
;MVMKYDGHAAVCNSAMLALLSDKVKSDPGCNTETGWLYQSAFYNGVNEATAYIPTMDIIRGLSGGAEYLASVGIGLVHTVEGVGFANDLDIDMIKILAPGLPQAFRIFFQTMDLKAVKKHGFKRVGGCFKLALDGCFGSEDAALKEPYANDPNNYGVLNYPQERVNEFAIGANREGWQITMHAIGDAAVEQCITAYEAAYADK
;
A
#
# COMPACT_ATOMS: atom_id res chain seq x y z
N MET A 1 5.57 -7.01 17.07
CA MET A 1 4.39 -6.86 16.19
C MET A 1 4.27 -8.07 15.29
N VAL A 2 3.07 -8.61 15.14
CA VAL A 2 2.74 -9.68 14.18
C VAL A 2 1.69 -9.13 13.21
N MET A 3 2.00 -9.10 11.93
CA MET A 3 1.06 -8.65 10.90
C MET A 3 0.14 -9.80 10.48
N LYS A 4 -1.12 -9.50 10.25
CA LYS A 4 -2.07 -10.41 9.64
C LYS A 4 -1.65 -10.69 8.20
N TYR A 5 -1.92 -11.88 7.70
CA TYR A 5 -1.49 -12.32 6.36
C TYR A 5 -1.99 -11.45 5.21
N ASP A 6 -3.14 -10.78 5.42
CA ASP A 6 -3.76 -9.88 4.44
C ASP A 6 -3.14 -8.47 4.40
N GLY A 7 -2.27 -8.13 5.38
CA GLY A 7 -1.61 -6.83 5.42
C GLY A 7 -2.50 -5.65 5.83
N HIS A 8 -3.67 -5.89 6.43
CA HIS A 8 -4.61 -4.84 6.87
C HIS A 8 -4.71 -4.66 8.38
N ALA A 9 -4.11 -5.57 9.16
CA ALA A 9 -4.10 -5.49 10.61
C ALA A 9 -2.82 -6.08 11.21
N ALA A 10 -2.51 -5.71 12.44
CA ALA A 10 -1.43 -6.28 13.22
C ALA A 10 -1.82 -6.39 14.68
N VAL A 11 -1.13 -7.26 15.42
CA VAL A 11 -1.19 -7.31 16.87
C VAL A 11 0.19 -7.02 17.46
N CYS A 12 0.22 -6.17 18.46
CA CYS A 12 1.42 -5.79 19.22
C CYS A 12 1.37 -6.38 20.62
N ASN A 13 2.50 -6.83 21.15
CA ASN A 13 2.65 -7.02 22.58
C ASN A 13 2.83 -5.67 23.28
N SER A 14 2.75 -5.67 24.62
CA SER A 14 2.87 -4.46 25.44
C SER A 14 4.20 -3.71 25.23
N ALA A 15 5.29 -4.43 24.99
CA ALA A 15 6.59 -3.82 24.73
C ALA A 15 6.58 -3.03 23.38
N MET A 16 5.98 -3.58 22.34
CA MET A 16 5.84 -2.87 21.06
C MET A 16 4.89 -1.69 21.16
N LEU A 17 3.74 -1.86 21.84
CA LEU A 17 2.81 -0.75 22.09
C LEU A 17 3.45 0.41 22.84
N ALA A 18 4.35 0.12 23.79
CA ALA A 18 5.07 1.15 24.54
C ALA A 18 5.98 2.01 23.64
N LEU A 19 6.48 1.45 22.53
CA LEU A 19 7.33 2.15 21.56
C LEU A 19 6.56 2.99 20.55
N LEU A 20 5.28 2.70 20.34
CA LEU A 20 4.44 3.46 19.40
C LEU A 20 4.09 4.84 19.97
N SER A 21 3.99 5.82 19.08
CA SER A 21 3.62 7.19 19.42
C SER A 21 2.19 7.28 19.96
N ASP A 22 1.90 8.39 20.66
CA ASP A 22 0.54 8.67 21.12
C ASP A 22 -0.43 8.90 19.95
N LYS A 23 0.07 9.33 18.79
CA LYS A 23 -0.71 9.44 17.55
C LYS A 23 -1.28 8.08 17.14
N VAL A 24 -0.48 7.02 17.16
CA VAL A 24 -0.95 5.66 16.84
C VAL A 24 -1.86 5.13 17.92
N LYS A 25 -1.48 5.32 19.20
CA LYS A 25 -2.27 4.81 20.34
C LYS A 25 -3.64 5.46 20.49
N SER A 26 -3.80 6.72 20.08
CA SER A 26 -5.08 7.45 20.12
C SER A 26 -5.92 7.29 18.83
N ASP A 27 -5.39 6.61 17.82
CA ASP A 27 -6.15 6.33 16.61
C ASP A 27 -7.32 5.38 16.92
N PRO A 28 -8.55 5.63 16.41
CA PRO A 28 -9.70 4.73 16.62
C PRO A 28 -9.45 3.27 16.20
N GLY A 29 -8.54 3.02 15.26
CA GLY A 29 -8.13 1.69 14.85
C GLY A 29 -7.14 1.01 15.80
N CYS A 30 -6.72 1.66 16.88
CA CYS A 30 -5.81 1.08 17.88
C CYS A 30 -6.56 0.64 19.12
N ASN A 31 -6.47 -0.64 19.46
CA ASN A 31 -6.92 -1.16 20.74
C ASN A 31 -5.71 -1.46 21.63
N THR A 32 -5.43 -0.56 22.59
CA THR A 32 -4.27 -0.66 23.47
C THR A 32 -4.37 -1.77 24.51
N GLU A 33 -5.57 -2.30 24.81
CA GLU A 33 -5.76 -3.40 25.75
C GLU A 33 -5.41 -4.75 25.10
N THR A 34 -5.86 -4.94 23.86
CA THR A 34 -5.64 -6.20 23.13
C THR A 34 -4.40 -6.17 22.22
N GLY A 35 -3.86 -4.97 21.94
CA GLY A 35 -2.74 -4.74 21.05
C GLY A 35 -3.08 -4.72 19.57
N TRP A 36 -4.35 -4.82 19.19
CA TRP A 36 -4.76 -4.79 17.79
C TRP A 36 -4.64 -3.40 17.18
N LEU A 37 -4.10 -3.36 15.96
CA LEU A 37 -4.02 -2.19 15.10
C LEU A 37 -4.73 -2.49 13.79
N TYR A 38 -5.64 -1.62 13.38
CA TYR A 38 -6.40 -1.69 12.12
C TYR A 38 -6.26 -0.40 11.33
N GLN A 39 -6.43 -0.47 10.01
CA GLN A 39 -6.50 0.69 9.12
C GLN A 39 -5.35 1.69 9.34
N SER A 40 -5.65 2.97 9.59
CA SER A 40 -4.66 4.02 9.81
C SER A 40 -3.71 3.73 10.97
N ALA A 41 -4.20 3.14 12.07
CA ALA A 41 -3.36 2.71 13.18
C ALA A 41 -2.35 1.63 12.77
N PHE A 42 -2.78 0.68 11.94
CA PHE A 42 -1.92 -0.36 11.40
C PHE A 42 -0.81 0.24 10.53
N TYR A 43 -1.15 1.07 9.53
CA TYR A 43 -0.15 1.65 8.63
C TYR A 43 0.85 2.55 9.35
N ASN A 44 0.36 3.44 10.22
CA ASN A 44 1.23 4.30 11.03
C ASN A 44 2.10 3.47 12.00
N GLY A 45 1.52 2.45 12.64
CA GLY A 45 2.24 1.57 13.55
C GLY A 45 3.33 0.75 12.86
N VAL A 46 3.10 0.26 11.65
CA VAL A 46 4.14 -0.41 10.84
C VAL A 46 5.26 0.57 10.50
N ASN A 47 4.93 1.79 10.06
CA ASN A 47 5.94 2.82 9.75
C ASN A 47 6.83 3.14 10.97
N GLU A 48 6.24 3.22 12.16
CA GLU A 48 7.00 3.46 13.39
C GLU A 48 7.83 2.22 13.80
N ALA A 49 7.25 1.02 13.68
CA ALA A 49 7.94 -0.22 14.02
C ALA A 49 9.17 -0.49 13.13
N THR A 50 9.06 -0.19 11.83
CA THR A 50 10.18 -0.37 10.89
C THR A 50 11.37 0.53 11.18
N ALA A 51 11.16 1.68 11.84
CA ALA A 51 12.25 2.56 12.26
C ALA A 51 13.21 1.90 13.28
N TYR A 52 12.79 0.85 13.96
CA TYR A 52 13.64 0.08 14.88
C TYR A 52 14.43 -1.04 14.20
N ILE A 53 14.21 -1.30 12.91
CA ILE A 53 14.95 -2.33 12.16
C ILE A 53 16.23 -1.72 11.60
N PRO A 54 17.41 -2.29 11.89
CA PRO A 54 18.66 -1.82 11.31
C PRO A 54 18.61 -1.85 9.78
N THR A 55 19.03 -0.79 9.11
CA THR A 55 19.00 -0.68 7.65
C THR A 55 19.68 -1.85 6.94
N MET A 56 20.78 -2.35 7.49
CA MET A 56 21.48 -3.52 6.92
C MET A 56 20.67 -4.79 6.99
N ASP A 57 19.80 -4.96 7.99
CA ASP A 57 18.93 -6.13 8.08
C ASP A 57 17.79 -6.05 7.06
N ILE A 58 17.29 -4.85 6.77
CA ILE A 58 16.32 -4.60 5.68
C ILE A 58 16.96 -4.95 4.33
N ILE A 59 18.18 -4.48 4.07
CA ILE A 59 18.91 -4.78 2.82
C ILE A 59 19.15 -6.29 2.67
N ARG A 60 19.57 -6.96 3.73
CA ARG A 60 19.77 -8.43 3.73
C ARG A 60 18.46 -9.17 3.48
N GLY A 61 17.36 -8.71 4.13
CA GLY A 61 16.02 -9.28 3.94
C GLY A 61 15.55 -9.15 2.50
N LEU A 62 15.72 -7.96 1.88
CA LEU A 62 15.37 -7.72 0.49
C LEU A 62 16.21 -8.61 -0.47
N SER A 63 17.52 -8.68 -0.27
CA SER A 63 18.40 -9.50 -1.11
C SER A 63 18.07 -10.99 -0.98
N GLY A 64 17.89 -11.50 0.25
CA GLY A 64 17.50 -12.89 0.49
C GLY A 64 16.11 -13.22 -0.06
N GLY A 65 15.16 -12.30 0.03
CA GLY A 65 13.84 -12.44 -0.59
C GLY A 65 13.92 -12.51 -2.12
N ALA A 66 14.75 -11.68 -2.73
CA ALA A 66 14.98 -11.70 -4.17
C ALA A 66 15.63 -13.02 -4.63
N GLU A 67 16.64 -13.52 -3.91
CA GLU A 67 17.27 -14.81 -4.18
C GLU A 67 16.27 -15.97 -4.06
N TYR A 68 15.41 -15.94 -3.04
CA TYR A 68 14.34 -16.94 -2.88
C TYR A 68 13.36 -16.90 -4.06
N LEU A 69 12.90 -15.71 -4.47
CA LEU A 69 12.00 -15.57 -5.63
C LEU A 69 12.67 -16.09 -6.91
N ALA A 70 13.96 -15.83 -7.12
CA ALA A 70 14.71 -16.36 -8.24
C ALA A 70 14.79 -17.90 -8.20
N SER A 71 14.97 -18.49 -7.03
CA SER A 71 15.05 -19.94 -6.86
C SER A 71 13.77 -20.68 -7.24
N VAL A 72 12.62 -20.01 -7.19
CA VAL A 72 11.33 -20.56 -7.64
C VAL A 72 10.92 -20.06 -9.05
N GLY A 73 11.85 -19.49 -9.81
CA GLY A 73 11.69 -19.15 -11.22
C GLY A 73 11.05 -17.78 -11.50
N ILE A 74 10.95 -16.89 -10.50
CA ILE A 74 10.41 -15.53 -10.70
C ILE A 74 11.51 -14.63 -11.24
N GLY A 75 11.38 -14.22 -12.50
CA GLY A 75 12.35 -13.36 -13.21
C GLY A 75 11.95 -11.88 -13.30
N LEU A 76 10.70 -11.53 -13.02
CA LEU A 76 10.18 -10.16 -13.04
C LEU A 76 9.32 -9.90 -11.81
N VAL A 77 9.56 -8.77 -11.13
CA VAL A 77 8.79 -8.33 -9.97
C VAL A 77 8.21 -6.94 -10.25
N HIS A 78 6.90 -6.81 -10.10
CA HIS A 78 6.24 -5.51 -9.95
C HIS A 78 6.17 -5.21 -8.46
N THR A 79 6.93 -4.24 -7.98
CA THR A 79 6.95 -3.83 -6.59
C THR A 79 6.21 -2.52 -6.40
N VAL A 80 5.52 -2.38 -5.28
CA VAL A 80 4.76 -1.19 -4.90
C VAL A 80 5.36 -0.63 -3.61
N GLU A 81 6.13 0.45 -3.71
CA GLU A 81 6.95 1.01 -2.65
C GLU A 81 6.48 2.40 -2.23
N GLY A 82 6.99 2.94 -1.13
CA GLY A 82 6.59 4.21 -0.54
C GLY A 82 5.67 4.03 0.65
N VAL A 83 5.75 2.87 1.32
CA VAL A 83 4.99 2.53 2.53
C VAL A 83 5.90 1.77 3.49
N GLY A 84 5.72 2.02 4.78
CA GLY A 84 6.44 1.30 5.82
C GLY A 84 7.76 1.94 6.25
N PHE A 85 8.15 3.06 5.62
CA PHE A 85 9.36 3.81 5.99
C PHE A 85 9.11 5.31 5.99
N ALA A 86 9.74 6.00 6.93
CA ALA A 86 9.70 7.45 6.97
C ALA A 86 10.41 8.05 5.74
N ASN A 87 9.84 9.15 5.21
CA ASN A 87 10.41 9.89 4.07
C ASN A 87 10.59 9.05 2.78
N ASP A 88 9.78 8.02 2.60
CA ASP A 88 9.80 7.14 1.42
C ASP A 88 11.20 6.51 1.17
N LEU A 89 11.90 6.17 2.25
CA LEU A 89 13.26 5.60 2.20
C LEU A 89 13.31 4.29 1.41
N ASP A 90 12.28 3.49 1.46
CA ASP A 90 12.14 2.24 0.70
C ASP A 90 12.21 2.47 -0.81
N ILE A 91 11.63 3.57 -1.32
CA ILE A 91 11.70 3.95 -2.73
C ILE A 91 13.14 4.19 -3.17
N ASP A 92 13.91 4.93 -2.39
CA ASP A 92 15.30 5.20 -2.73
C ASP A 92 16.17 3.94 -2.57
N MET A 93 15.89 3.12 -1.56
CA MET A 93 16.59 1.84 -1.35
C MET A 93 16.36 0.87 -2.51
N ILE A 94 15.12 0.60 -2.89
CA ILE A 94 14.83 -0.34 -3.99
C ILE A 94 15.40 0.15 -5.32
N LYS A 95 15.36 1.47 -5.58
CA LYS A 95 15.96 2.06 -6.78
C LYS A 95 17.47 1.81 -6.89
N ILE A 96 18.17 1.85 -5.75
CA ILE A 96 19.61 1.59 -5.68
C ILE A 96 19.91 0.09 -5.77
N LEU A 97 19.12 -0.75 -5.10
CA LEU A 97 19.42 -2.18 -4.97
C LEU A 97 18.93 -3.02 -6.16
N ALA A 98 17.79 -2.66 -6.76
CA ALA A 98 17.17 -3.44 -7.83
C ALA A 98 18.11 -3.78 -9.02
N PRO A 99 19.03 -2.90 -9.48
CA PRO A 99 19.96 -3.26 -10.53
C PRO A 99 20.93 -4.41 -10.21
N GLY A 100 21.16 -4.68 -8.93
CA GLY A 100 22.04 -5.76 -8.45
C GLY A 100 21.29 -7.04 -8.07
N LEU A 101 19.97 -7.07 -8.14
CA LEU A 101 19.14 -8.22 -7.78
C LEU A 101 18.88 -9.13 -9.00
N PRO A 102 18.58 -10.42 -8.80
CA PRO A 102 18.43 -11.40 -9.89
C PRO A 102 17.25 -11.10 -10.84
N GLN A 103 16.22 -10.39 -10.36
CA GLN A 103 15.01 -10.11 -11.14
C GLN A 103 15.06 -8.76 -11.85
N ALA A 104 14.27 -8.63 -12.91
CA ALA A 104 13.88 -7.32 -13.42
C ALA A 104 12.79 -6.72 -12.51
N PHE A 105 13.00 -5.48 -12.06
CA PHE A 105 12.03 -4.77 -11.22
C PHE A 105 11.26 -3.72 -12.01
N ARG A 106 9.96 -3.62 -11.75
CA ARG A 106 9.06 -2.55 -12.18
C ARG A 106 8.50 -1.88 -10.93
N ILE A 107 9.10 -0.76 -10.54
CA ILE A 107 8.83 -0.08 -9.29
C ILE A 107 7.68 0.90 -9.49
N PHE A 108 6.61 0.76 -8.71
CA PHE A 108 5.50 1.70 -8.61
C PHE A 108 5.61 2.47 -7.29
N PHE A 109 5.57 3.79 -7.38
CA PHE A 109 5.58 4.63 -6.19
C PHE A 109 4.15 4.82 -5.67
N GLN A 110 3.89 4.32 -4.48
CA GLN A 110 2.57 4.39 -3.83
C GLN A 110 2.29 5.79 -3.28
N THR A 111 1.83 6.68 -4.12
CA THR A 111 1.44 8.03 -3.73
C THR A 111 0.43 8.60 -4.72
N MET A 112 -0.46 9.48 -4.24
CA MET A 112 -1.27 10.35 -5.09
C MET A 112 -0.60 11.71 -5.35
N ASP A 113 0.58 11.97 -4.76
CA ASP A 113 1.36 13.18 -5.01
C ASP A 113 2.23 13.01 -6.26
N LEU A 114 1.71 13.44 -7.40
CA LEU A 114 2.42 13.38 -8.68
C LEU A 114 3.71 14.21 -8.69
N LYS A 115 3.83 15.23 -7.85
CA LYS A 115 5.07 16.01 -7.71
C LYS A 115 6.16 15.18 -7.06
N ALA A 116 5.82 14.39 -6.03
CA ALA A 116 6.75 13.47 -5.40
C ALA A 116 7.24 12.41 -6.41
N VAL A 117 6.33 11.82 -7.20
CA VAL A 117 6.70 10.87 -8.26
C VAL A 117 7.71 11.46 -9.22
N LYS A 118 7.45 12.68 -9.68
CA LYS A 118 8.33 13.42 -10.60
C LYS A 118 9.69 13.73 -9.99
N LYS A 119 9.70 14.16 -8.72
CA LYS A 119 10.93 14.45 -7.96
C LYS A 119 11.85 13.23 -7.85
N HIS A 120 11.29 12.05 -7.59
CA HIS A 120 12.04 10.78 -7.51
C HIS A 120 12.34 10.15 -8.89
N GLY A 121 11.82 10.73 -9.98
CA GLY A 121 12.10 10.29 -11.35
C GLY A 121 11.43 8.98 -11.76
N PHE A 122 10.29 8.64 -11.13
CA PHE A 122 9.50 7.47 -11.49
C PHE A 122 8.53 7.76 -12.64
N LYS A 123 8.16 6.70 -13.37
CA LYS A 123 7.14 6.72 -14.44
C LYS A 123 6.03 5.69 -14.17
N ARG A 124 5.97 5.16 -12.95
CA ARG A 124 4.96 4.24 -12.47
C ARG A 124 4.49 4.70 -11.11
N VAL A 125 3.19 4.74 -10.93
CA VAL A 125 2.57 5.33 -9.75
C VAL A 125 1.36 4.52 -9.33
N GLY A 126 1.10 4.51 -8.05
CA GLY A 126 -0.01 3.79 -7.48
C GLY A 126 0.42 2.58 -6.66
N GLY A 127 -0.52 1.78 -6.26
CA GLY A 127 -0.22 0.62 -5.44
C GLY A 127 -1.37 0.13 -4.61
N CYS A 128 -1.04 -0.45 -3.46
CA CYS A 128 -1.96 -1.19 -2.63
C CYS A 128 -2.41 -0.41 -1.39
N PHE A 129 -1.49 0.25 -0.66
CA PHE A 129 -1.85 0.88 0.63
C PHE A 129 -2.26 2.35 0.49
N LYS A 130 -1.40 3.19 -0.06
CA LYS A 130 -1.72 4.62 -0.28
C LYS A 130 -2.67 4.86 -1.46
N LEU A 131 -2.98 3.82 -2.23
CA LEU A 131 -3.93 3.80 -3.33
C LEU A 131 -4.79 2.53 -3.29
N ALA A 132 -5.12 2.08 -2.09
CA ALA A 132 -6.19 1.12 -1.90
C ALA A 132 -7.52 1.87 -2.07
N LEU A 133 -8.26 1.55 -3.12
CA LEU A 133 -9.61 2.11 -3.32
C LEU A 133 -10.57 1.54 -2.30
N ASP A 134 -10.32 0.31 -1.83
CA ASP A 134 -11.08 -0.38 -0.79
C ASP A 134 -10.17 -1.23 0.11
N GLY A 135 -10.76 -2.10 0.92
CA GLY A 135 -10.05 -3.05 1.75
C GLY A 135 -9.98 -4.45 1.15
N CYS A 136 -10.28 -5.49 1.93
CA CYS A 136 -10.24 -6.88 1.49
C CYS A 136 -11.41 -7.72 2.06
N PHE A 137 -11.67 -8.88 1.44
CA PHE A 137 -12.71 -9.79 1.91
C PHE A 137 -12.45 -10.36 3.31
N GLY A 138 -11.18 -10.61 3.66
CA GLY A 138 -10.83 -11.17 4.96
C GLY A 138 -11.10 -10.24 6.15
N SER A 139 -11.21 -8.94 5.90
CA SER A 139 -11.58 -7.91 6.89
C SER A 139 -13.00 -7.38 6.69
N GLU A 140 -13.74 -7.88 5.69
CA GLU A 140 -15.09 -7.46 5.32
C GLU A 140 -15.20 -5.95 5.01
N ASP A 141 -14.13 -5.38 4.44
CA ASP A 141 -14.04 -3.98 4.05
C ASP A 141 -13.75 -3.76 2.54
N ALA A 142 -13.72 -4.84 1.74
CA ALA A 142 -13.80 -4.74 0.28
C ALA A 142 -15.14 -4.09 -0.12
N ALA A 143 -15.12 -3.07 -0.97
CA ALA A 143 -16.31 -2.31 -1.34
C ALA A 143 -17.17 -3.06 -2.36
N LEU A 144 -18.36 -3.43 -1.95
CA LEU A 144 -19.30 -4.24 -2.72
C LEU A 144 -20.55 -3.43 -3.12
N LYS A 145 -21.15 -3.79 -4.27
CA LYS A 145 -22.45 -3.26 -4.71
C LYS A 145 -23.63 -3.89 -3.96
N GLU A 146 -23.47 -5.13 -3.53
CA GLU A 146 -24.40 -5.86 -2.67
C GLU A 146 -23.77 -6.07 -1.30
N PRO A 147 -24.54 -6.13 -0.21
CA PRO A 147 -24.00 -6.28 1.13
C PRO A 147 -23.34 -7.65 1.34
N TYR A 148 -22.45 -7.73 2.33
CA TYR A 148 -21.91 -9.01 2.77
C TYR A 148 -23.01 -9.96 3.24
N ALA A 149 -22.89 -11.25 2.91
CA ALA A 149 -23.93 -12.23 3.19
C ALA A 149 -24.24 -12.42 4.70
N ASN A 150 -23.28 -12.14 5.56
CA ASN A 150 -23.36 -12.22 7.01
C ASN A 150 -23.79 -10.91 7.68
N ASP A 151 -23.77 -9.77 6.98
CA ASP A 151 -24.19 -8.47 7.49
C ASP A 151 -24.87 -7.64 6.38
N PRO A 152 -26.20 -7.55 6.37
CA PRO A 152 -26.94 -6.83 5.33
C PRO A 152 -26.74 -5.30 5.34
N ASN A 153 -26.04 -4.76 6.31
CA ASN A 153 -25.71 -3.34 6.39
C ASN A 153 -24.25 -3.05 6.01
N ASN A 154 -23.44 -4.07 5.80
CA ASN A 154 -22.04 -3.92 5.46
C ASN A 154 -21.83 -4.07 3.94
N TYR A 155 -21.44 -2.99 3.29
CA TYR A 155 -21.05 -2.91 1.86
C TYR A 155 -19.54 -2.73 1.69
N GLY A 156 -18.76 -2.84 2.75
CA GLY A 156 -17.36 -2.45 2.75
C GLY A 156 -17.17 -0.93 2.68
N VAL A 157 -16.00 -0.48 2.26
CA VAL A 157 -15.63 0.94 2.28
C VAL A 157 -14.87 1.32 1.03
N LEU A 158 -15.32 2.38 0.32
CA LEU A 158 -14.50 3.12 -0.64
C LEU A 158 -13.67 4.17 0.11
N ASN A 159 -12.36 4.11 -0.03
CA ASN A 159 -11.43 4.99 0.69
C ASN A 159 -11.34 6.40 0.10
N TYR A 160 -11.78 6.58 -1.14
CA TYR A 160 -11.68 7.85 -1.86
C TYR A 160 -12.98 8.17 -2.61
N PRO A 161 -13.38 9.45 -2.70
CA PRO A 161 -14.44 9.86 -3.62
C PRO A 161 -13.97 9.70 -5.08
N GLN A 162 -14.91 9.42 -5.99
CA GLN A 162 -14.62 9.17 -7.41
C GLN A 162 -13.81 10.31 -8.06
N GLU A 163 -14.16 11.55 -7.75
CA GLU A 163 -13.51 12.74 -8.31
C GLU A 163 -12.01 12.76 -7.99
N ARG A 164 -11.63 12.36 -6.79
CA ARG A 164 -10.23 12.30 -6.37
C ARG A 164 -9.44 11.25 -7.14
N VAL A 165 -10.05 10.10 -7.39
CA VAL A 165 -9.44 9.02 -8.18
C VAL A 165 -9.32 9.42 -9.64
N ASN A 166 -10.34 10.08 -10.20
CA ASN A 166 -10.31 10.63 -11.56
C ASN A 166 -9.19 11.66 -11.73
N GLU A 167 -9.08 12.64 -10.83
CA GLU A 167 -8.01 13.66 -10.86
C GLU A 167 -6.61 13.02 -10.86
N PHE A 168 -6.42 12.02 -10.01
CA PHE A 168 -5.16 11.28 -9.96
C PHE A 168 -4.86 10.55 -11.27
N ALA A 169 -5.82 9.79 -11.80
CA ALA A 169 -5.66 9.03 -13.04
C ALA A 169 -5.41 9.94 -14.24
N ILE A 170 -6.17 11.03 -14.38
CA ILE A 170 -5.99 12.05 -15.42
C ILE A 170 -4.58 12.67 -15.32
N GLY A 171 -4.19 13.10 -14.12
CA GLY A 171 -2.90 13.74 -13.92
C GLY A 171 -1.72 12.82 -14.25
N ALA A 172 -1.77 11.56 -13.84
CA ALA A 172 -0.72 10.58 -14.14
C ALA A 172 -0.70 10.22 -15.65
N ASN A 173 -1.87 10.12 -16.30
CA ASN A 173 -1.98 9.86 -17.74
C ASN A 173 -1.38 11.00 -18.57
N ARG A 174 -1.61 12.26 -18.20
CA ARG A 174 -1.00 13.44 -18.86
C ARG A 174 0.53 13.43 -18.80
N GLU A 175 1.12 12.85 -17.76
CA GLU A 175 2.57 12.65 -17.65
C GLU A 175 3.07 11.40 -18.40
N GLY A 176 2.17 10.61 -18.99
CA GLY A 176 2.49 9.35 -19.67
C GLY A 176 2.94 8.24 -18.73
N TRP A 177 2.49 8.27 -17.48
CA TRP A 177 2.88 7.29 -16.47
C TRP A 177 1.94 6.09 -16.42
N GLN A 178 2.50 4.93 -16.08
CA GLN A 178 1.73 3.73 -15.80
C GLN A 178 1.12 3.83 -14.40
N ILE A 179 -0.18 3.49 -14.30
CA ILE A 179 -0.95 3.57 -13.06
C ILE A 179 -1.31 2.16 -12.60
N THR A 180 -1.30 1.93 -11.29
CA THR A 180 -1.91 0.76 -10.64
C THR A 180 -2.67 1.18 -9.39
N MET A 181 -3.81 0.55 -9.12
CA MET A 181 -4.64 0.81 -7.96
C MET A 181 -5.16 -0.51 -7.40
N HIS A 182 -5.14 -0.64 -6.07
CA HIS A 182 -5.77 -1.77 -5.40
C HIS A 182 -7.29 -1.61 -5.44
N ALA A 183 -7.98 -2.63 -5.92
CA ALA A 183 -9.44 -2.72 -5.96
C ALA A 183 -9.84 -4.20 -5.89
N ILE A 184 -10.53 -4.59 -4.84
CA ILE A 184 -10.98 -5.98 -4.58
C ILE A 184 -12.48 -6.12 -4.79
N GLY A 185 -13.28 -5.27 -4.15
CA GLY A 185 -14.72 -5.28 -4.32
C GLY A 185 -15.16 -4.79 -5.70
N ASP A 186 -16.30 -5.24 -6.17
CA ASP A 186 -16.83 -4.87 -7.49
C ASP A 186 -17.17 -3.37 -7.58
N ALA A 187 -17.55 -2.72 -6.48
CA ALA A 187 -17.72 -1.28 -6.44
C ALA A 187 -16.38 -0.54 -6.58
N ALA A 188 -15.31 -1.03 -5.95
CA ALA A 188 -13.97 -0.46 -6.10
C ALA A 188 -13.39 -0.69 -7.51
N VAL A 189 -13.63 -1.86 -8.09
CA VAL A 189 -13.24 -2.14 -9.49
C VAL A 189 -13.95 -1.21 -10.45
N GLU A 190 -15.26 -0.95 -10.27
CA GLU A 190 -15.99 0.04 -11.07
C GLU A 190 -15.42 1.44 -10.91
N GLN A 191 -15.09 1.87 -9.68
CA GLN A 191 -14.44 3.15 -9.41
C GLN A 191 -13.10 3.28 -10.16
N CYS A 192 -12.30 2.21 -10.16
CA CYS A 192 -11.02 2.14 -10.87
C CYS A 192 -11.20 2.29 -12.39
N ILE A 193 -12.15 1.54 -12.98
CA ILE A 193 -12.46 1.59 -14.41
C ILE A 193 -12.95 2.99 -14.81
N THR A 194 -13.86 3.57 -14.03
CA THR A 194 -14.37 4.92 -14.26
C THR A 194 -13.24 5.97 -14.28
N ALA A 195 -12.26 5.82 -13.39
CA ALA A 195 -11.11 6.72 -13.37
C ALA A 195 -10.20 6.55 -14.61
N TYR A 196 -10.01 5.33 -15.09
CA TYR A 196 -9.26 5.07 -16.33
C TYR A 196 -10.01 5.59 -17.56
N GLU A 197 -11.34 5.44 -17.61
CA GLU A 197 -12.17 6.01 -18.68
C GLU A 197 -12.07 7.54 -18.71
N ALA A 198 -12.14 8.20 -17.54
CA ALA A 198 -11.94 9.64 -17.42
C ALA A 198 -10.55 10.08 -17.90
N ALA A 199 -9.50 9.35 -17.55
CA ALA A 199 -8.15 9.62 -18.00
C ALA A 199 -7.98 9.38 -19.52
N TYR A 200 -8.66 8.38 -20.07
CA TYR A 200 -8.66 8.12 -21.51
C TYR A 200 -9.40 9.21 -22.30
N ALA A 201 -10.49 9.72 -21.78
CA ALA A 201 -11.30 10.77 -22.42
C ALA A 201 -10.64 12.17 -22.37
N ASP A 202 -9.67 12.38 -21.48
CA ASP A 202 -8.97 13.66 -21.27
C ASP A 202 -7.89 13.93 -22.36
N LYS A 203 -7.84 13.20 -23.45
CA LYS A 203 -6.86 13.32 -24.52
C LYS A 203 -6.95 14.59 -25.33
#